data_1938175af1458cdc40d0611ff7c81461
#
_entry.id   1938175af1458cdc40d0611ff7c81461
#
_cell.length_a   1.000
_cell.length_b   1.000
_cell.length_c   1.000
_cell.angle_alpha   90.00
_cell.angle_beta   90.00
_cell.angle_gamma   90.00
#
_symmetry.space_group_name_H-M   'P 1'
#
loop_
_entity.id
_entity.type
_entity.pdbx_description
1 polymer ?
#
loop_
_entity_poly.entity_id
_entity_poly.type
_entity_poly.pdbx_seq_one_letter_code
_entity_poly.pdbx_strand_id
1 'polypeptide(L)'
;MRLIELAQQNPWWKYENKFPSKDVDLRKISFLLKRKSIEITPKNIYIIRGIRRCGKTVYLKILIKKLLEKEVDPRSIVYISCDRLTSRRELYNIIKNIYVKNMDKNKIYIFLDEITYLPNWFLVLKNIAESPWIDKLAIVATGSSPIKIREKAERLPGRRIEGNEYYMKPYTFKEFIINVAKRLIKEKTVEKLVNTVKKLSFPPNQPNIHLLEPFIEEINYLLETYLVTGGFPEPITNYLQNRKIDENIFETIIRTCLGEISKTGKNEATAIGILNYILENISGRTDYITIARKIGIHHETVKDYLETLQNSFMIYVLHCWNLNKKTHALRKQKKIAISDPFLHHALLKYLKGFEWNDLLDEIERRKPALIESLVISHIAQVEEKPHIKEWWTYLGYYYSNNKEIDIVYKKDNKFTGIEIKYEETIKTRRTPIKTITLSKDQVEYEKQIIPISLFLAGLKKSEKNI
;
A
#
# COMPACT_ATOMS: atom_id res chain seq x y z
N MET A 1 30.66 3.36 -8.60
CA MET A 1 30.69 2.93 -7.18
C MET A 1 31.96 2.11 -6.93
N ARG A 2 32.77 2.48 -5.95
CA ARG A 2 34.00 1.76 -5.55
C ARG A 2 33.65 0.53 -4.69
N LEU A 3 34.55 -0.44 -4.63
CA LEU A 3 34.35 -1.67 -3.84
C LEU A 3 34.11 -1.39 -2.34
N ILE A 4 34.78 -0.36 -1.81
CA ILE A 4 34.62 0.09 -0.42
C ILE A 4 33.19 0.61 -0.16
N GLU A 5 32.64 1.39 -1.06
CA GLU A 5 31.27 1.93 -0.96
C GLU A 5 30.22 0.82 -1.04
N LEU A 6 30.49 -0.20 -1.87
CA LEU A 6 29.65 -1.37 -1.94
C LEU A 6 29.72 -2.19 -0.65
N ALA A 7 30.91 -2.38 -0.07
CA ALA A 7 31.08 -3.09 1.20
C ALA A 7 30.36 -2.40 2.37
N GLN A 8 30.33 -1.05 2.40
CA GLN A 8 29.61 -0.29 3.41
C GLN A 8 28.08 -0.50 3.35
N GLN A 9 27.54 -0.74 2.17
CA GLN A 9 26.12 -1.04 1.99
C GLN A 9 25.76 -2.49 2.32
N ASN A 10 26.77 -3.37 2.44
CA ASN A 10 26.62 -4.81 2.62
C ASN A 10 27.29 -5.28 3.94
N PRO A 11 26.82 -4.80 5.12
CA PRO A 11 27.45 -5.09 6.40
C PRO A 11 27.49 -6.58 6.75
N TRP A 12 26.62 -7.43 6.18
CA TRP A 12 26.66 -8.89 6.38
C TRP A 12 27.90 -9.55 5.80
N TRP A 13 28.62 -8.93 4.88
CA TRP A 13 29.91 -9.44 4.40
C TRP A 13 30.97 -9.52 5.49
N LYS A 14 30.80 -8.72 6.56
CA LYS A 14 31.69 -8.70 7.72
C LYS A 14 31.04 -9.24 8.98
N TYR A 15 29.72 -8.99 9.17
CA TYR A 15 29.04 -9.26 10.43
C TYR A 15 28.02 -10.39 10.33
N GLU A 16 27.84 -10.99 9.14
CA GLU A 16 26.93 -12.11 8.87
C GLU A 16 25.54 -11.87 9.48
N ASN A 17 25.01 -12.83 10.24
CA ASN A 17 23.70 -12.74 10.89
C ASN A 17 23.60 -11.63 11.96
N LYS A 18 24.73 -11.09 12.44
CA LYS A 18 24.76 -9.98 13.41
C LYS A 18 24.63 -8.59 12.75
N PHE A 19 24.57 -8.52 11.41
CA PHE A 19 24.51 -7.27 10.68
C PHE A 19 23.34 -6.33 11.06
N PRO A 20 22.15 -6.78 11.53
CA PRO A 20 21.06 -5.86 11.82
C PRO A 20 21.41 -4.75 12.82
N SER A 21 22.28 -5.05 13.81
CA SER A 21 22.76 -4.05 14.77
C SER A 21 23.77 -3.06 14.18
N LYS A 22 24.34 -3.36 13.02
CA LYS A 22 25.34 -2.53 12.30
C LYS A 22 24.77 -1.85 11.07
N ASP A 23 23.56 -2.25 10.64
CA ASP A 23 22.89 -1.66 9.49
C ASP A 23 22.27 -0.31 9.84
N VAL A 24 22.45 0.68 8.95
CA VAL A 24 22.02 2.07 9.19
C VAL A 24 20.50 2.22 9.32
N ASP A 25 19.76 1.39 8.59
CA ASP A 25 18.30 1.48 8.58
C ASP A 25 17.69 0.61 9.68
N LEU A 26 18.17 -0.64 9.84
CA LEU A 26 17.62 -1.57 10.82
C LEU A 26 17.85 -1.14 12.27
N ARG A 27 19.00 -0.56 12.58
CA ARG A 27 19.34 -0.10 13.96
C ARG A 27 18.45 1.04 14.47
N LYS A 28 17.79 1.78 13.55
CA LYS A 28 16.88 2.88 13.90
C LYS A 28 15.48 2.38 14.26
N ILE A 29 15.18 1.12 13.99
CA ILE A 29 13.85 0.56 14.19
C ILE A 29 13.75 0.01 15.61
N SER A 30 12.91 0.61 16.43
CA SER A 30 12.68 0.18 17.82
C SER A 30 12.01 -1.19 17.91
N PHE A 31 11.11 -1.49 16.97
CA PHE A 31 10.58 -2.85 16.76
C PHE A 31 10.14 -3.02 15.31
N LEU A 32 10.26 -4.25 14.84
CA LEU A 32 10.01 -4.59 13.46
C LEU A 32 8.56 -5.03 13.26
N LEU A 33 7.84 -4.32 12.40
CA LEU A 33 6.54 -4.76 11.90
C LEU A 33 6.75 -5.83 10.82
N LYS A 34 6.12 -6.99 11.00
CA LYS A 34 6.26 -8.14 10.11
C LYS A 34 5.39 -7.98 8.86
N ARG A 35 5.94 -8.34 7.71
CA ARG A 35 5.23 -8.46 6.43
C ARG A 35 5.32 -9.88 5.90
N LYS A 36 4.39 -10.23 5.00
CA LYS A 36 4.48 -11.48 4.24
C LYS A 36 5.81 -11.52 3.50
N SER A 37 6.52 -12.65 3.61
CA SER A 37 7.78 -12.86 2.88
C SER A 37 7.49 -13.43 1.51
N ILE A 38 8.21 -12.94 0.50
CA ILE A 38 8.28 -13.60 -0.81
C ILE A 38 9.40 -14.64 -0.79
N GLU A 39 9.20 -15.70 -1.53
CA GLU A 39 10.26 -16.67 -1.79
C GLU A 39 11.10 -16.19 -2.98
N ILE A 40 12.42 -16.15 -2.80
CA ILE A 40 13.36 -15.68 -3.80
C ILE A 40 14.16 -16.86 -4.33
N THR A 41 14.01 -17.14 -5.61
CA THR A 41 14.72 -18.23 -6.30
C THR A 41 15.51 -17.69 -7.48
N PRO A 42 16.67 -18.29 -7.82
CA PRO A 42 17.40 -17.96 -9.04
C PRO A 42 16.53 -18.05 -10.30
N LYS A 43 17.00 -17.50 -11.39
CA LYS A 43 16.33 -17.38 -12.68
C LYS A 43 15.14 -16.43 -12.71
N ASN A 44 14.96 -15.62 -11.65
CA ASN A 44 13.81 -14.73 -11.52
C ASN A 44 14.24 -13.30 -11.21
N ILE A 45 13.43 -12.37 -11.70
CA ILE A 45 13.50 -10.94 -11.37
C ILE A 45 12.19 -10.57 -10.67
N TYR A 46 12.30 -10.08 -9.44
CA TYR A 46 11.20 -9.64 -8.60
C TYR A 46 11.14 -8.13 -8.58
N ILE A 47 9.96 -7.54 -8.77
CA ILE A 47 9.76 -6.09 -8.74
C ILE A 47 8.79 -5.76 -7.62
N ILE A 48 9.23 -4.96 -6.66
CA ILE A 48 8.42 -4.49 -5.54
C ILE A 48 8.13 -3.00 -5.73
N ARG A 49 6.87 -2.67 -5.95
CA ARG A 49 6.39 -1.30 -6.12
C ARG A 49 5.67 -0.86 -4.86
N GLY A 50 5.75 0.40 -4.52
CA GLY A 50 4.96 0.88 -3.39
C GLY A 50 5.20 2.33 -3.07
N ILE A 51 4.25 2.91 -2.34
CA ILE A 51 4.35 4.27 -1.85
C ILE A 51 5.66 4.47 -1.07
N ARG A 52 6.21 5.65 -1.08
CA ARG A 52 7.37 5.97 -0.24
C ARG A 52 7.04 5.82 1.23
N ARG A 53 8.05 5.56 2.05
CA ARG A 53 7.92 5.38 3.52
C ARG A 53 7.10 4.15 3.96
N CYS A 54 6.67 3.27 3.05
CA CYS A 54 6.03 2.00 3.45
C CYS A 54 7.01 0.89 3.87
N GLY A 55 8.34 1.16 3.89
CA GLY A 55 9.35 0.25 4.43
C GLY A 55 10.03 -0.67 3.42
N LYS A 56 10.08 -0.33 2.10
CA LYS A 56 10.71 -1.16 1.06
C LYS A 56 12.17 -1.52 1.35
N THR A 57 13.01 -0.53 1.68
CA THR A 57 14.42 -0.74 2.04
C THR A 57 14.58 -1.72 3.21
N VAL A 58 13.80 -1.51 4.27
CA VAL A 58 13.78 -2.39 5.45
C VAL A 58 13.37 -3.81 5.06
N TYR A 59 12.36 -3.94 4.21
CA TYR A 59 11.90 -5.24 3.74
C TYR A 59 12.98 -6.00 2.95
N LEU A 60 13.72 -5.31 2.06
CA LEU A 60 14.87 -5.94 1.37
C LEU A 60 15.90 -6.48 2.37
N LYS A 61 16.23 -5.71 3.41
CA LYS A 61 17.18 -6.12 4.44
C LYS A 61 16.67 -7.28 5.30
N ILE A 62 15.37 -7.37 5.51
CA ILE A 62 14.75 -8.54 6.15
C ILE A 62 14.82 -9.79 5.26
N LEU A 63 14.62 -9.64 3.95
CA LEU A 63 14.81 -10.74 3.00
C LEU A 63 16.26 -11.22 2.99
N ILE A 64 17.23 -10.30 3.03
CA ILE A 64 18.67 -10.62 3.17
C ILE A 64 18.92 -11.40 4.46
N LYS A 65 18.39 -10.93 5.60
CA LYS A 65 18.51 -11.64 6.89
C LYS A 65 17.99 -13.07 6.78
N LYS A 66 16.84 -13.28 6.15
CA LYS A 66 16.27 -14.63 5.94
C LYS A 66 17.12 -15.52 5.06
N LEU A 67 17.84 -14.96 4.07
CA LEU A 67 18.76 -15.74 3.25
C LEU A 67 19.98 -16.18 4.07
N LEU A 68 20.52 -15.30 4.91
CA LEU A 68 21.60 -15.62 5.82
C LEU A 68 21.19 -16.66 6.86
N GLU A 69 19.97 -16.58 7.39
CA GLU A 69 19.39 -17.61 8.30
C GLU A 69 19.21 -18.98 7.62
N LYS A 70 19.15 -19.01 6.28
CA LYS A 70 19.17 -20.22 5.45
C LYS A 70 20.57 -20.63 5.00
N GLU A 71 21.60 -20.11 5.65
CA GLU A 71 23.02 -20.40 5.41
C GLU A 71 23.50 -20.07 3.99
N VAL A 72 22.85 -19.11 3.30
CA VAL A 72 23.35 -18.58 2.04
C VAL A 72 24.65 -17.82 2.30
N ASP A 73 25.69 -18.11 1.50
CA ASP A 73 26.99 -17.41 1.61
C ASP A 73 26.81 -15.90 1.55
N PRO A 74 27.24 -15.16 2.58
CA PRO A 74 27.12 -13.71 2.67
C PRO A 74 27.67 -12.97 1.44
N ARG A 75 28.72 -13.48 0.79
CA ARG A 75 29.32 -12.89 -0.39
C ARG A 75 28.49 -13.08 -1.67
N SER A 76 27.58 -14.05 -1.68
CA SER A 76 26.61 -14.27 -2.73
C SER A 76 25.38 -13.35 -2.64
N ILE A 77 25.27 -12.56 -1.58
CA ILE A 77 24.16 -11.63 -1.35
C ILE A 77 24.68 -10.20 -1.48
N VAL A 78 24.15 -9.44 -2.44
CA VAL A 78 24.58 -8.07 -2.73
C VAL A 78 23.41 -7.11 -2.75
N TYR A 79 23.50 -6.03 -1.97
CA TYR A 79 22.56 -4.92 -1.97
C TYR A 79 23.22 -3.68 -2.61
N ILE A 80 22.45 -3.00 -3.44
CA ILE A 80 22.88 -1.78 -4.15
C ILE A 80 21.78 -0.73 -4.03
N SER A 81 22.08 0.41 -3.42
CA SER A 81 21.22 1.59 -3.43
C SER A 81 21.44 2.33 -4.75
N CYS A 82 20.45 2.27 -5.63
CA CYS A 82 20.57 2.78 -7.00
C CYS A 82 20.50 4.31 -7.08
N ASP A 83 20.06 4.99 -6.03
CA ASP A 83 20.10 6.46 -5.91
C ASP A 83 21.52 7.03 -5.82
N ARG A 84 22.50 6.18 -5.50
CA ARG A 84 23.93 6.53 -5.44
C ARG A 84 24.67 6.31 -6.75
N LEU A 85 24.00 5.80 -7.76
CA LEU A 85 24.58 5.52 -9.07
C LEU A 85 24.32 6.66 -10.04
N THR A 86 25.27 6.91 -10.92
CA THR A 86 25.20 7.98 -11.92
C THR A 86 24.57 7.54 -13.24
N SER A 87 24.61 6.25 -13.56
CA SER A 87 24.11 5.74 -14.83
C SER A 87 23.71 4.26 -14.80
N ARG A 88 22.85 3.88 -15.75
CA ARG A 88 22.50 2.47 -15.98
C ARG A 88 23.70 1.61 -16.40
N ARG A 89 24.71 2.22 -17.06
CA ARG A 89 25.92 1.51 -17.47
C ARG A 89 26.75 1.12 -16.25
N GLU A 90 26.82 2.02 -15.27
CA GLU A 90 27.48 1.73 -14.00
C GLU A 90 26.80 0.55 -13.29
N LEU A 91 25.47 0.54 -13.19
CA LEU A 91 24.72 -0.58 -12.59
C LEU A 91 25.02 -1.90 -13.32
N TYR A 92 24.98 -1.90 -14.67
CA TYR A 92 25.29 -3.09 -15.45
C TYR A 92 26.70 -3.61 -15.17
N ASN A 93 27.68 -2.73 -15.14
CA ASN A 93 29.09 -3.11 -14.88
C ASN A 93 29.28 -3.65 -13.45
N ILE A 94 28.58 -3.10 -12.46
CA ILE A 94 28.60 -3.63 -11.09
C ILE A 94 28.03 -5.05 -11.06
N ILE A 95 26.89 -5.28 -11.68
CA ILE A 95 26.26 -6.61 -11.74
C ILE A 95 27.15 -7.61 -12.48
N LYS A 96 27.76 -7.19 -13.60
CA LYS A 96 28.74 -8.01 -14.33
C LYS A 96 29.91 -8.41 -13.43
N ASN A 97 30.50 -7.46 -12.72
CA ASN A 97 31.63 -7.73 -11.82
C ASN A 97 31.24 -8.67 -10.65
N ILE A 98 30.04 -8.51 -10.10
CA ILE A 98 29.50 -9.41 -9.08
C ILE A 98 29.37 -10.81 -9.63
N TYR A 99 28.79 -10.98 -10.83
CA TYR A 99 28.66 -12.27 -11.49
C TYR A 99 30.02 -12.94 -11.72
N VAL A 100 30.98 -12.21 -12.29
CA VAL A 100 32.31 -12.74 -12.57
C VAL A 100 33.03 -13.18 -11.29
N LYS A 101 32.95 -12.39 -10.22
CA LYS A 101 33.57 -12.71 -8.92
C LYS A 101 32.93 -13.90 -8.20
N ASN A 102 31.73 -14.28 -8.57
CA ASN A 102 30.97 -15.36 -7.96
C ASN A 102 30.61 -16.45 -9.00
N MET A 103 31.44 -16.63 -10.04
CA MET A 103 31.17 -17.63 -11.09
C MET A 103 31.18 -19.07 -10.56
N ASP A 104 31.93 -19.32 -9.50
CA ASP A 104 31.98 -20.59 -8.75
C ASP A 104 30.69 -20.87 -7.97
N LYS A 105 29.89 -19.85 -7.65
CA LYS A 105 28.67 -20.00 -6.88
C LYS A 105 27.51 -20.45 -7.78
N ASN A 106 26.62 -21.27 -7.22
CA ASN A 106 25.41 -21.74 -7.89
C ASN A 106 24.25 -20.74 -7.82
N LYS A 107 24.25 -19.85 -6.83
CA LYS A 107 23.17 -18.86 -6.56
C LYS A 107 23.78 -17.55 -6.14
N ILE A 108 23.30 -16.46 -6.75
CA ILE A 108 23.69 -15.09 -6.43
C ILE A 108 22.41 -14.26 -6.27
N TYR A 109 22.28 -13.53 -5.19
CA TYR A 109 21.12 -12.71 -4.86
C TYR A 109 21.49 -11.23 -4.93
N ILE A 110 20.80 -10.47 -5.78
CA ILE A 110 21.07 -9.04 -6.00
C ILE A 110 19.82 -8.25 -5.61
N PHE A 111 19.96 -7.34 -4.66
CA PHE A 111 18.92 -6.45 -4.19
C PHE A 111 19.20 -5.03 -4.69
N LEU A 112 18.31 -4.50 -5.54
CA LEU A 112 18.42 -3.18 -6.17
C LEU A 112 17.38 -2.26 -5.54
N ASP A 113 17.81 -1.39 -4.62
CA ASP A 113 16.89 -0.48 -3.96
C ASP A 113 16.76 0.83 -4.75
N GLU A 114 15.53 1.34 -4.84
CA GLU A 114 15.16 2.57 -5.55
C GLU A 114 15.69 2.63 -7.01
N ILE A 115 15.57 1.51 -7.75
CA ILE A 115 16.08 1.39 -9.13
C ILE A 115 15.51 2.47 -10.09
N THR A 116 14.35 3.02 -9.77
CA THR A 116 13.66 4.05 -10.55
C THR A 116 14.39 5.39 -10.60
N TYR A 117 15.42 5.61 -9.76
CA TYR A 117 16.32 6.75 -9.88
C TYR A 117 17.13 6.74 -11.17
N LEU A 118 17.44 5.56 -11.69
CA LEU A 118 18.25 5.44 -12.91
C LEU A 118 17.38 5.57 -14.17
N PRO A 119 17.69 6.48 -15.09
CA PRO A 119 17.02 6.54 -16.37
C PRO A 119 17.17 5.24 -17.15
N ASN A 120 16.06 4.74 -17.71
CA ASN A 120 16.05 3.52 -18.53
C ASN A 120 16.63 2.25 -17.83
N TRP A 121 16.50 2.17 -16.49
CA TRP A 121 16.92 1.04 -15.66
C TRP A 121 16.42 -0.32 -16.16
N PHE A 122 15.23 -0.38 -16.75
CA PHE A 122 14.60 -1.59 -17.28
C PHE A 122 15.43 -2.26 -18.38
N LEU A 123 16.25 -1.48 -19.15
CA LEU A 123 17.14 -2.05 -20.14
C LEU A 123 18.26 -2.89 -19.52
N VAL A 124 18.70 -2.53 -18.31
CA VAL A 124 19.69 -3.35 -17.58
C VAL A 124 19.07 -4.68 -17.19
N LEU A 125 17.87 -4.66 -16.60
CA LEU A 125 17.18 -5.90 -16.23
C LEU A 125 16.82 -6.76 -17.46
N LYS A 126 16.46 -6.12 -18.56
CA LYS A 126 16.23 -6.81 -19.84
C LYS A 126 17.48 -7.55 -20.31
N ASN A 127 18.60 -6.86 -20.39
CA ASN A 127 19.86 -7.45 -20.86
C ASN A 127 20.30 -8.62 -19.97
N ILE A 128 20.09 -8.50 -18.65
CA ILE A 128 20.40 -9.59 -17.71
C ILE A 128 19.44 -10.76 -17.89
N ALA A 129 18.15 -10.51 -18.05
CA ALA A 129 17.14 -11.55 -18.24
C ALA A 129 17.37 -12.38 -19.53
N GLU A 130 17.96 -11.75 -20.54
CA GLU A 130 18.29 -12.37 -21.84
C GLU A 130 19.69 -13.00 -21.85
N SER A 131 20.52 -12.75 -20.83
CA SER A 131 21.86 -13.32 -20.72
C SER A 131 21.86 -14.67 -19.99
N PRO A 132 22.87 -15.54 -20.20
CA PRO A 132 23.05 -16.77 -19.44
C PRO A 132 23.26 -16.54 -17.92
N TRP A 133 23.62 -15.31 -17.52
CA TRP A 133 23.86 -14.98 -16.12
C TRP A 133 22.62 -15.19 -15.24
N ILE A 134 21.43 -14.96 -15.81
CA ILE A 134 20.18 -15.07 -15.08
C ILE A 134 19.96 -16.47 -14.47
N ASP A 135 20.58 -17.51 -15.05
CA ASP A 135 20.41 -18.87 -14.54
C ASP A 135 20.92 -19.05 -13.11
N LYS A 136 21.88 -18.22 -12.68
CA LYS A 136 22.41 -18.18 -11.33
C LYS A 136 21.88 -16.98 -10.51
N LEU A 137 21.27 -15.98 -11.14
CA LEU A 137 20.86 -14.75 -10.49
C LEU A 137 19.41 -14.78 -10.01
N ALA A 138 19.19 -14.26 -8.80
CA ALA A 138 17.91 -13.81 -8.32
C ALA A 138 18.00 -12.31 -8.08
N ILE A 139 17.20 -11.51 -8.77
CA ILE A 139 17.22 -10.05 -8.66
C ILE A 139 15.93 -9.58 -7.99
N VAL A 140 16.04 -8.77 -6.94
CA VAL A 140 14.90 -8.11 -6.30
C VAL A 140 15.08 -6.61 -6.45
N ALA A 141 14.23 -5.96 -7.22
CA ALA A 141 14.29 -4.52 -7.46
C ALA A 141 13.12 -3.80 -6.81
N THR A 142 13.39 -2.68 -6.13
CA THR A 142 12.35 -1.81 -5.59
C THR A 142 12.30 -0.48 -6.32
N GLY A 143 11.13 0.15 -6.28
CA GLY A 143 10.95 1.51 -6.77
C GLY A 143 9.72 2.17 -6.18
N SER A 144 9.84 3.48 -5.93
CA SER A 144 8.80 4.31 -5.33
C SER A 144 7.85 4.92 -6.38
N SER A 145 8.28 5.01 -7.66
CA SER A 145 7.43 5.55 -8.72
C SER A 145 6.67 4.45 -9.45
N PRO A 146 5.38 4.25 -9.14
CA PRO A 146 4.54 3.24 -9.79
C PRO A 146 4.41 3.48 -11.30
N ILE A 147 4.36 4.74 -11.73
CA ILE A 147 4.17 5.14 -13.13
C ILE A 147 5.35 4.69 -13.97
N LYS A 148 6.57 5.05 -13.55
CA LYS A 148 7.79 4.73 -14.30
C LYS A 148 8.10 3.23 -14.33
N ILE A 149 7.70 2.49 -13.30
CA ILE A 149 7.88 1.04 -13.26
C ILE A 149 6.84 0.35 -14.15
N ARG A 150 5.57 0.75 -14.08
CA ARG A 150 4.48 0.14 -14.84
C ARG A 150 4.67 0.28 -16.35
N GLU A 151 4.86 1.50 -16.87
CA GLU A 151 5.06 1.76 -18.30
C GLU A 151 6.28 1.05 -18.88
N LYS A 152 7.27 0.76 -18.04
CA LYS A 152 8.55 0.18 -18.45
C LYS A 152 8.65 -1.31 -18.17
N ALA A 153 7.97 -1.83 -17.15
CA ALA A 153 7.83 -3.26 -16.91
C ALA A 153 6.96 -3.94 -18.00
N GLU A 154 5.95 -3.24 -18.53
CA GLU A 154 5.19 -3.70 -19.73
C GLU A 154 6.09 -3.93 -20.96
N ARG A 155 7.28 -3.34 -21.00
CA ARG A 155 8.30 -3.58 -22.04
C ARG A 155 9.18 -4.81 -21.76
N LEU A 156 8.86 -5.58 -20.73
CA LEU A 156 9.58 -6.80 -20.33
C LEU A 156 8.68 -8.06 -20.33
N PRO A 157 7.67 -8.21 -21.23
CA PRO A 157 6.77 -9.36 -21.23
C PRO A 157 7.58 -10.65 -21.44
N GLY A 158 7.22 -11.71 -20.71
CA GLY A 158 7.83 -13.04 -20.86
C GLY A 158 9.26 -13.19 -20.34
N ARG A 159 9.89 -12.15 -19.75
CA ARG A 159 11.30 -12.17 -19.34
C ARG A 159 11.49 -12.48 -17.84
N ARG A 160 10.89 -13.58 -17.36
CA ARG A 160 11.07 -14.07 -15.98
C ARG A 160 10.64 -13.07 -14.88
N ILE A 161 9.87 -12.02 -15.26
CA ILE A 161 9.24 -11.06 -14.36
C ILE A 161 7.76 -11.40 -14.16
N GLU A 162 7.15 -12.08 -15.13
CA GLU A 162 5.73 -12.41 -15.09
C GLU A 162 5.37 -13.19 -13.82
N GLY A 163 4.38 -12.68 -13.08
CA GLY A 163 4.01 -13.23 -11.79
C GLY A 163 4.90 -12.83 -10.60
N ASN A 164 6.05 -12.18 -10.81
CA ASN A 164 6.99 -11.75 -9.77
C ASN A 164 6.93 -10.25 -9.46
N GLU A 165 5.81 -9.62 -9.77
CA GLU A 165 5.54 -8.24 -9.39
C GLU A 165 4.69 -8.20 -8.12
N TYR A 166 5.06 -7.31 -7.21
CA TYR A 166 4.42 -7.15 -5.91
C TYR A 166 4.17 -5.68 -5.60
N TYR A 167 3.12 -5.41 -4.82
CA TYR A 167 2.86 -4.11 -4.22
C TYR A 167 3.23 -4.12 -2.74
N MET A 168 3.85 -3.04 -2.29
CA MET A 168 4.05 -2.75 -0.88
C MET A 168 3.33 -1.45 -0.55
N LYS A 169 2.25 -1.58 0.19
CA LYS A 169 1.40 -0.48 0.64
C LYS A 169 1.48 -0.33 2.16
N PRO A 170 0.90 0.72 2.75
CA PRO A 170 0.68 0.76 4.19
C PRO A 170 0.04 -0.54 4.68
N TYR A 171 0.29 -0.90 5.93
CA TYR A 171 -0.33 -2.09 6.53
C TYR A 171 -1.85 -1.97 6.51
N THR A 172 -2.54 -3.03 6.13
CA THR A 172 -4.00 -3.12 6.29
C THR A 172 -4.34 -3.24 7.78
N PHE A 173 -5.61 -2.96 8.14
CA PHE A 173 -6.06 -3.11 9.52
C PHE A 173 -5.82 -4.53 10.07
N LYS A 174 -6.05 -5.55 9.26
CA LYS A 174 -5.70 -6.93 9.61
C LYS A 174 -4.22 -7.10 9.95
N GLU A 175 -3.32 -6.56 9.13
CA GLU A 175 -1.87 -6.62 9.37
C GLU A 175 -1.47 -5.78 10.58
N PHE A 176 -2.15 -4.66 10.82
CA PHE A 176 -1.98 -3.84 12.02
C PHE A 176 -2.32 -4.67 13.28
N ILE A 177 -3.48 -5.31 13.35
CA ILE A 177 -3.85 -6.18 14.47
C ILE A 177 -2.76 -7.23 14.72
N ILE A 178 -2.33 -7.94 13.68
CA ILE A 178 -1.34 -9.01 13.80
C ILE A 178 0.00 -8.51 14.36
N ASN A 179 0.39 -7.28 14.06
CA ASN A 179 1.67 -6.72 14.47
C ASN A 179 1.61 -5.96 15.80
N VAL A 180 0.48 -5.35 16.12
CA VAL A 180 0.40 -4.31 17.14
C VAL A 180 -0.46 -4.68 18.35
N ALA A 181 -1.46 -5.57 18.20
CA ALA A 181 -2.42 -5.89 19.24
C ALA A 181 -1.76 -6.27 20.58
N LYS A 182 -0.74 -7.15 20.56
CA LYS A 182 -0.01 -7.56 21.75
C LYS A 182 0.73 -6.44 22.50
N ARG A 183 0.89 -5.28 21.90
CA ARG A 183 1.54 -4.10 22.51
C ARG A 183 0.53 -3.12 23.09
N LEU A 184 -0.67 -3.11 22.54
CA LEU A 184 -1.74 -2.21 22.96
C LEU A 184 -2.67 -2.85 23.99
N ILE A 185 -2.90 -4.15 23.86
CA ILE A 185 -3.81 -4.93 24.72
C ILE A 185 -2.99 -5.82 25.64
N LYS A 186 -3.20 -5.69 26.96
CA LYS A 186 -2.46 -6.46 27.98
C LYS A 186 -3.13 -7.78 28.39
N GLU A 187 -4.34 -8.01 27.91
CA GLU A 187 -5.13 -9.17 28.29
C GLU A 187 -4.61 -10.47 27.67
N LYS A 188 -4.83 -11.60 28.38
CA LYS A 188 -4.44 -12.94 27.91
C LYS A 188 -5.17 -13.34 26.61
N THR A 189 -6.34 -12.75 26.36
CA THR A 189 -7.17 -12.96 25.16
C THR A 189 -6.51 -12.51 23.86
N VAL A 190 -5.56 -11.57 23.92
CA VAL A 190 -4.89 -11.01 22.75
C VAL A 190 -4.17 -12.04 21.88
N GLU A 191 -3.63 -13.10 22.47
CA GLU A 191 -2.99 -14.17 21.68
C GLU A 191 -4.01 -14.94 20.83
N LYS A 192 -5.16 -15.25 21.43
CA LYS A 192 -6.26 -15.92 20.74
C LYS A 192 -6.80 -15.02 19.63
N LEU A 193 -7.02 -13.74 19.90
CA LEU A 193 -7.40 -12.73 18.91
C LEU A 193 -6.44 -12.74 17.72
N VAL A 194 -5.14 -12.53 17.96
CA VAL A 194 -4.13 -12.45 16.89
C VAL A 194 -4.08 -13.76 16.08
N ASN A 195 -4.19 -14.92 16.72
CA ASN A 195 -4.17 -16.20 16.04
C ASN A 195 -5.45 -16.41 15.19
N THR A 196 -6.61 -15.97 15.69
CA THR A 196 -7.87 -16.01 14.95
C THR A 196 -7.80 -15.12 13.71
N VAL A 197 -7.36 -13.86 13.86
CA VAL A 197 -7.20 -12.91 12.75
C VAL A 197 -6.21 -13.41 11.69
N LYS A 198 -5.12 -14.08 12.09
CA LYS A 198 -4.16 -14.67 11.13
C LYS A 198 -4.79 -15.75 10.26
N LYS A 199 -5.61 -16.62 10.85
CA LYS A 199 -6.22 -17.78 10.17
C LYS A 199 -7.42 -17.37 9.32
N LEU A 200 -8.18 -16.38 9.76
CA LEU A 200 -9.40 -15.95 9.09
C LEU A 200 -9.08 -15.12 7.84
N SER A 201 -9.76 -15.41 6.74
CA SER A 201 -9.62 -14.65 5.50
C SER A 201 -10.83 -14.87 4.61
N PHE A 202 -11.56 -13.79 4.31
CA PHE A 202 -12.75 -13.85 3.46
C PHE A 202 -12.77 -12.73 2.41
N PRO A 203 -13.45 -12.94 1.27
CA PRO A 203 -13.66 -11.90 0.26
C PRO A 203 -14.79 -10.93 0.69
N PRO A 204 -14.86 -9.72 0.11
CA PRO A 204 -15.84 -8.71 0.50
C PRO A 204 -17.32 -9.17 0.35
N ASN A 205 -17.60 -10.05 -0.60
CA ASN A 205 -18.96 -10.53 -0.91
C ASN A 205 -19.44 -11.72 -0.07
N GLN A 206 -18.56 -12.27 0.76
CA GLN A 206 -18.86 -13.41 1.64
C GLN A 206 -18.13 -13.27 2.98
N PRO A 207 -18.43 -12.23 3.77
CA PRO A 207 -17.80 -12.05 5.08
C PRO A 207 -18.23 -13.15 6.04
N ASN A 208 -17.27 -13.68 6.80
CA ASN A 208 -17.51 -14.62 7.89
C ASN A 208 -16.81 -14.10 9.14
N ILE A 209 -17.58 -13.46 10.02
CA ILE A 209 -17.05 -12.76 11.20
C ILE A 209 -17.25 -13.53 12.52
N HIS A 210 -17.97 -14.65 12.54
CA HIS A 210 -18.36 -15.37 13.76
C HIS A 210 -17.18 -15.61 14.75
N LEU A 211 -16.00 -15.95 14.21
CA LEU A 211 -14.83 -16.20 15.06
C LEU A 211 -14.21 -14.93 15.65
N LEU A 212 -14.59 -13.75 15.14
CA LEU A 212 -14.10 -12.44 15.61
C LEU A 212 -15.03 -11.77 16.60
N GLU A 213 -16.32 -12.15 16.63
CA GLU A 213 -17.32 -11.52 17.51
C GLU A 213 -16.91 -11.49 18.99
N PRO A 214 -16.31 -12.56 19.57
CA PRO A 214 -15.88 -12.52 20.97
C PRO A 214 -14.80 -11.49 21.27
N PHE A 215 -14.22 -10.83 20.25
CA PHE A 215 -13.14 -9.85 20.38
C PHE A 215 -13.55 -8.46 19.82
N ILE A 216 -14.85 -8.20 19.73
CA ILE A 216 -15.36 -6.97 19.09
C ILE A 216 -14.84 -5.71 19.79
N GLU A 217 -14.78 -5.69 21.12
CA GLU A 217 -14.32 -4.55 21.90
C GLU A 217 -12.83 -4.26 21.64
N GLU A 218 -11.99 -5.30 21.68
CA GLU A 218 -10.56 -5.18 21.41
C GLU A 218 -10.30 -4.76 19.95
N ILE A 219 -11.08 -5.30 19.01
CA ILE A 219 -10.92 -4.96 17.59
C ILE A 219 -11.38 -3.53 17.32
N ASN A 220 -12.46 -3.06 17.97
CA ASN A 220 -12.91 -1.66 17.91
C ASN A 220 -11.84 -0.72 18.46
N TYR A 221 -11.27 -1.01 19.63
CA TYR A 221 -10.18 -0.22 20.21
C TYR A 221 -8.97 -0.16 19.26
N LEU A 222 -8.63 -1.26 18.62
CA LEU A 222 -7.56 -1.29 17.62
C LEU A 222 -7.90 -0.50 16.36
N LEU A 223 -9.18 -0.46 15.94
CA LEU A 223 -9.64 0.35 14.81
C LEU A 223 -9.50 1.85 15.11
N GLU A 224 -9.88 2.30 16.31
CA GLU A 224 -9.68 3.69 16.74
C GLU A 224 -8.19 4.07 16.67
N THR A 225 -7.31 3.21 17.18
CA THR A 225 -5.87 3.44 17.10
C THR A 225 -5.38 3.46 15.65
N TYR A 226 -5.90 2.59 14.79
CA TYR A 226 -5.55 2.56 13.38
C TYR A 226 -6.06 3.79 12.61
N LEU A 227 -7.21 4.33 12.96
CA LEU A 227 -7.71 5.59 12.39
C LEU A 227 -6.77 6.75 12.70
N VAL A 228 -6.09 6.74 13.85
CA VAL A 228 -5.08 7.76 14.22
C VAL A 228 -3.75 7.54 13.52
N THR A 229 -3.24 6.31 13.50
CA THR A 229 -1.88 6.01 13.02
C THR A 229 -1.80 5.71 11.54
N GLY A 230 -2.91 5.28 10.92
CA GLY A 230 -2.89 4.65 9.62
C GLY A 230 -2.04 3.39 9.59
N GLY A 231 -1.65 2.99 8.38
CA GLY A 231 -0.88 1.78 8.13
C GLY A 231 0.62 2.03 7.82
N PHE A 232 1.13 3.25 7.87
CA PHE A 232 2.55 3.50 7.65
C PHE A 232 3.39 3.03 8.85
N PRO A 233 4.53 2.35 8.61
CA PRO A 233 5.35 1.81 9.71
C PRO A 233 5.81 2.84 10.72
N GLU A 234 6.29 4.01 10.26
CA GLU A 234 6.89 5.04 11.09
C GLU A 234 5.87 5.71 12.03
N PRO A 235 4.68 6.17 11.57
CA PRO A 235 3.62 6.63 12.46
C PRO A 235 3.18 5.60 13.50
N ILE A 236 3.01 4.34 13.08
CA ILE A 236 2.62 3.25 14.00
C ILE A 236 3.66 3.10 15.11
N THR A 237 4.94 3.00 14.75
CA THR A 237 6.02 2.77 15.73
C THR A 237 6.20 3.96 16.66
N ASN A 238 6.12 5.17 16.14
CA ASN A 238 6.23 6.40 16.92
C ASN A 238 5.06 6.56 17.92
N TYR A 239 3.82 6.34 17.46
CA TYR A 239 2.64 6.38 18.32
C TYR A 239 2.68 5.34 19.46
N LEU A 240 3.17 4.14 19.16
CA LEU A 240 3.30 3.10 20.19
C LEU A 240 4.32 3.46 21.27
N GLN A 241 5.33 4.25 20.94
CA GLN A 241 6.34 4.75 21.90
C GLN A 241 5.85 5.97 22.68
N ASN A 242 5.29 6.95 21.99
CA ASN A 242 5.09 8.31 22.51
C ASN A 242 3.62 8.65 22.77
N ARG A 243 2.66 7.80 22.35
CA ARG A 243 1.21 8.09 22.34
C ARG A 243 0.82 9.37 21.58
N LYS A 244 1.74 9.87 20.79
CA LYS A 244 1.62 11.00 19.89
C LYS A 244 2.51 10.72 18.69
N ILE A 245 2.21 11.32 17.53
CA ILE A 245 3.05 11.22 16.34
C ILE A 245 3.83 12.53 16.18
N ASP A 246 5.15 12.41 16.05
CA ASP A 246 6.05 13.55 15.91
C ASP A 246 5.77 14.32 14.61
N GLU A 247 5.86 15.64 14.68
CA GLU A 247 5.50 16.54 13.56
C GLU A 247 6.31 16.29 12.29
N ASN A 248 7.60 16.03 12.45
CA ASN A 248 8.50 15.77 11.34
C ASN A 248 8.10 14.52 10.51
N ILE A 249 7.34 13.58 11.09
CA ILE A 249 6.86 12.38 10.39
C ILE A 249 5.77 12.77 9.38
N PHE A 250 4.83 13.63 9.77
CA PHE A 250 3.78 14.14 8.87
C PHE A 250 4.40 14.88 7.69
N GLU A 251 5.28 15.83 7.97
CA GLU A 251 5.95 16.62 6.96
C GLU A 251 6.78 15.75 6.01
N THR A 252 7.57 14.83 6.56
CA THR A 252 8.44 13.93 5.77
C THR A 252 7.63 13.07 4.82
N ILE A 253 6.50 12.50 5.26
CA ILE A 253 5.67 11.64 4.40
C ILE A 253 5.04 12.46 3.27
N ILE A 254 4.46 13.62 3.56
CA ILE A 254 3.83 14.46 2.55
C ILE A 254 4.83 15.02 1.55
N ARG A 255 5.94 15.62 2.01
CA ARG A 255 6.99 16.12 1.11
C ARG A 255 7.54 15.03 0.20
N THR A 256 7.67 13.83 0.74
CA THR A 256 8.14 12.67 -0.05
C THR A 256 7.11 12.24 -1.10
N CYS A 257 5.81 12.26 -0.78
CA CYS A 257 4.75 11.93 -1.74
C CYS A 257 4.62 13.00 -2.84
N LEU A 258 4.65 14.28 -2.48
CA LEU A 258 4.60 15.39 -3.43
C LEU A 258 5.84 15.40 -4.35
N GLY A 259 7.03 15.13 -3.81
CA GLY A 259 8.25 15.01 -4.59
C GLY A 259 8.21 13.89 -5.64
N GLU A 260 7.43 12.82 -5.44
CA GLU A 260 7.22 11.80 -6.48
C GLU A 260 6.33 12.32 -7.63
N ILE A 261 5.36 13.19 -7.31
CA ILE A 261 4.51 13.84 -8.33
C ILE A 261 5.36 14.80 -9.17
N SER A 262 6.18 15.63 -8.53
CA SER A 262 7.09 16.56 -9.20
C SER A 262 8.06 15.86 -10.16
N LYS A 263 8.54 14.65 -9.81
CA LYS A 263 9.39 13.83 -10.69
C LYS A 263 8.70 13.36 -11.98
N THR A 264 7.37 13.44 -12.05
CA THR A 264 6.63 13.17 -13.30
C THR A 264 6.54 14.39 -14.21
N GLY A 265 7.13 15.53 -13.84
CA GLY A 265 7.05 16.79 -14.55
C GLY A 265 5.79 17.62 -14.23
N LYS A 266 5.00 17.21 -13.23
CA LYS A 266 3.78 17.90 -12.81
C LYS A 266 4.06 18.99 -11.78
N ASN A 267 3.28 20.06 -11.83
CA ASN A 267 3.35 21.15 -10.87
C ASN A 267 2.83 20.73 -9.51
N GLU A 268 3.62 20.94 -8.47
CA GLU A 268 3.29 20.56 -7.09
C GLU A 268 2.13 21.39 -6.53
N ALA A 269 2.06 22.68 -6.81
CA ALA A 269 0.98 23.55 -6.34
C ALA A 269 -0.38 23.10 -6.88
N THR A 270 -0.45 22.68 -8.14
CA THR A 270 -1.67 22.09 -8.72
C THR A 270 -2.07 20.79 -8.02
N ALA A 271 -1.10 19.91 -7.72
CA ALA A 271 -1.37 18.69 -6.97
C ALA A 271 -1.90 18.99 -5.57
N ILE A 272 -1.31 19.97 -4.89
CA ILE A 272 -1.74 20.45 -3.57
C ILE A 272 -3.19 20.98 -3.63
N GLY A 273 -3.52 21.80 -4.63
CA GLY A 273 -4.89 22.32 -4.83
C GLY A 273 -5.93 21.19 -4.99
N ILE A 274 -5.59 20.16 -5.79
CA ILE A 274 -6.46 18.98 -5.97
C ILE A 274 -6.60 18.19 -4.67
N LEU A 275 -5.50 17.96 -3.94
CA LEU A 275 -5.51 17.25 -2.67
C LEU A 275 -6.30 18.01 -1.59
N ASN A 276 -6.20 19.34 -1.54
CA ASN A 276 -7.02 20.16 -0.65
C ASN A 276 -8.52 20.01 -0.95
N TYR A 277 -8.89 20.06 -2.25
CA TYR A 277 -10.28 19.81 -2.65
C TYR A 277 -10.76 18.42 -2.20
N ILE A 278 -9.93 17.38 -2.37
CA ILE A 278 -10.26 16.01 -1.95
C ILE A 278 -10.46 15.93 -0.43
N LEU A 279 -9.61 16.58 0.37
CA LEU A 279 -9.76 16.64 1.82
C LEU A 279 -11.08 17.27 2.24
N GLU A 280 -11.49 18.37 1.59
CA GLU A 280 -12.75 19.05 1.90
C GLU A 280 -13.97 18.22 1.53
N ASN A 281 -13.85 17.34 0.52
CA ASN A 281 -14.94 16.56 -0.08
C ASN A 281 -14.70 15.04 0.01
N ILE A 282 -14.02 14.59 1.06
CA ILE A 282 -13.71 13.15 1.23
C ILE A 282 -14.99 12.31 1.20
N SER A 283 -14.96 11.21 0.45
CA SER A 283 -16.07 10.28 0.19
C SER A 283 -17.28 10.92 -0.52
N GLY A 284 -17.25 12.21 -0.81
CA GLY A 284 -18.28 12.89 -1.59
C GLY A 284 -18.20 12.55 -3.09
N ARG A 285 -19.32 12.71 -3.79
CA ARG A 285 -19.37 12.59 -5.25
C ARG A 285 -18.93 13.88 -5.92
N THR A 286 -18.01 13.79 -6.86
CA THR A 286 -17.48 14.93 -7.62
C THR A 286 -17.22 14.56 -9.08
N ASP A 287 -16.98 15.55 -9.91
CA ASP A 287 -16.53 15.39 -11.28
C ASP A 287 -15.33 16.28 -11.60
N TYR A 288 -14.66 16.01 -12.70
CA TYR A 288 -13.46 16.74 -13.09
C TYR A 288 -13.71 18.23 -13.34
N ILE A 289 -14.91 18.60 -13.81
CA ILE A 289 -15.30 19.99 -14.10
C ILE A 289 -15.46 20.75 -12.80
N THR A 290 -16.10 20.17 -11.79
CA THR A 290 -16.28 20.77 -10.46
C THR A 290 -14.95 21.03 -9.79
N ILE A 291 -14.04 20.05 -9.80
CA ILE A 291 -12.67 20.23 -9.28
C ILE A 291 -11.93 21.32 -10.05
N ALA A 292 -11.97 21.26 -11.38
CA ALA A 292 -11.30 22.20 -12.28
C ALA A 292 -11.73 23.66 -12.01
N ARG A 293 -13.04 23.89 -11.89
CA ARG A 293 -13.61 25.21 -11.58
C ARG A 293 -13.17 25.74 -10.22
N LYS A 294 -13.13 24.88 -9.20
CA LYS A 294 -12.71 25.27 -7.84
C LYS A 294 -11.25 25.72 -7.76
N ILE A 295 -10.38 25.09 -8.59
CA ILE A 295 -8.92 25.30 -8.53
C ILE A 295 -8.45 26.28 -9.65
N GLY A 296 -9.29 26.55 -10.65
CA GLY A 296 -8.93 27.44 -11.76
C GLY A 296 -8.04 26.78 -12.84
N ILE A 297 -8.25 25.49 -13.13
CA ILE A 297 -7.48 24.74 -14.14
C ILE A 297 -8.41 24.02 -15.13
N HIS A 298 -7.85 23.43 -16.18
CA HIS A 298 -8.64 22.67 -17.15
C HIS A 298 -9.00 21.26 -16.62
N HIS A 299 -10.17 20.75 -16.97
CA HIS A 299 -10.68 19.47 -16.47
C HIS A 299 -9.85 18.25 -16.91
N GLU A 300 -9.23 18.29 -18.09
CA GLU A 300 -8.31 17.23 -18.53
C GLU A 300 -7.04 17.22 -17.67
N THR A 301 -6.58 18.38 -17.21
CA THR A 301 -5.47 18.48 -16.25
C THR A 301 -5.84 17.81 -14.93
N VAL A 302 -7.06 18.04 -14.41
CA VAL A 302 -7.54 17.36 -13.20
C VAL A 302 -7.49 15.83 -13.36
N LYS A 303 -8.03 15.34 -14.49
CA LYS A 303 -8.02 13.91 -14.80
C LYS A 303 -6.59 13.32 -14.76
N ASP A 304 -5.65 13.98 -15.44
CA ASP A 304 -4.26 13.55 -15.51
C ASP A 304 -3.56 13.57 -14.12
N TYR A 305 -3.88 14.57 -13.27
CA TYR A 305 -3.37 14.60 -11.90
C TYR A 305 -3.98 13.53 -11.02
N LEU A 306 -5.30 13.27 -11.11
CA LEU A 306 -5.94 12.20 -10.36
C LEU A 306 -5.40 10.82 -10.74
N GLU A 307 -5.13 10.57 -12.03
CA GLU A 307 -4.46 9.36 -12.48
C GLU A 307 -3.04 9.23 -11.89
N THR A 308 -2.31 10.33 -11.79
CA THR A 308 -0.97 10.36 -11.19
C THR A 308 -1.01 10.09 -9.69
N LEU A 309 -1.93 10.74 -8.96
CA LEU A 309 -2.12 10.52 -7.52
C LEU A 309 -2.55 9.08 -7.22
N GLN A 310 -3.44 8.50 -8.04
CA GLN A 310 -3.87 7.12 -7.91
C GLN A 310 -2.72 6.14 -8.21
N ASN A 311 -1.98 6.38 -9.27
CA ASN A 311 -0.81 5.59 -9.62
C ASN A 311 0.32 5.71 -8.58
N SER A 312 0.35 6.80 -7.80
CA SER A 312 1.26 6.99 -6.66
C SER A 312 0.72 6.39 -5.35
N PHE A 313 -0.40 5.68 -5.41
CA PHE A 313 -1.10 5.06 -4.27
C PHE A 313 -1.55 6.05 -3.19
N MET A 314 -1.77 7.32 -3.52
CA MET A 314 -2.27 8.31 -2.57
C MET A 314 -3.78 8.30 -2.44
N ILE A 315 -4.48 8.03 -3.54
CA ILE A 315 -5.94 8.03 -3.62
C ILE A 315 -6.48 6.83 -4.40
N TYR A 316 -7.78 6.60 -4.26
CA TYR A 316 -8.57 5.70 -5.10
C TYR A 316 -9.71 6.48 -5.75
N VAL A 317 -9.88 6.38 -7.06
CA VAL A 317 -10.98 7.00 -7.81
C VAL A 317 -11.98 5.93 -8.20
N LEU A 318 -13.18 5.99 -7.63
CA LEU A 318 -14.28 5.06 -7.89
C LEU A 318 -15.19 5.65 -8.96
N HIS A 319 -15.44 4.86 -10.00
CA HIS A 319 -16.41 5.18 -11.04
C HIS A 319 -17.79 4.64 -10.71
N CYS A 320 -18.85 5.32 -11.16
CA CYS A 320 -20.22 4.85 -11.01
C CYS A 320 -20.47 3.64 -11.90
N TRP A 321 -21.07 2.59 -11.37
CA TRP A 321 -21.50 1.42 -12.16
C TRP A 321 -22.81 1.67 -12.90
N ASN A 322 -22.86 1.25 -14.15
CA ASN A 322 -24.10 0.93 -14.85
C ASN A 322 -24.37 -0.56 -14.66
N LEU A 323 -25.25 -0.90 -13.72
CA LEU A 323 -25.51 -2.29 -13.35
C LEU A 323 -26.11 -3.10 -14.51
N ASN A 324 -26.94 -2.48 -15.35
CA ASN A 324 -27.58 -3.15 -16.50
C ASN A 324 -26.55 -3.53 -17.57
N LYS A 325 -25.65 -2.59 -17.91
CA LYS A 325 -24.57 -2.82 -18.91
C LYS A 325 -23.37 -3.53 -18.32
N LYS A 326 -23.30 -3.71 -17.01
CA LYS A 326 -22.17 -4.28 -16.26
C LYS A 326 -20.81 -3.58 -16.55
N THR A 327 -20.86 -2.29 -16.84
CA THR A 327 -19.70 -1.42 -17.14
C THR A 327 -19.72 -0.16 -16.30
N HIS A 328 -18.60 0.53 -16.21
CA HIS A 328 -18.55 1.85 -15.57
C HIS A 328 -19.16 2.94 -16.45
N ALA A 329 -19.93 3.83 -15.85
CA ALA A 329 -20.46 5.02 -16.47
C ALA A 329 -19.45 6.18 -16.32
N LEU A 330 -18.43 6.21 -17.16
CA LEU A 330 -17.26 7.11 -17.04
C LEU A 330 -17.63 8.61 -17.04
N ARG A 331 -18.75 8.99 -17.65
CA ARG A 331 -19.23 10.39 -17.67
C ARG A 331 -19.90 10.83 -16.37
N LYS A 332 -20.36 9.89 -15.52
CA LYS A 332 -20.93 10.21 -14.21
C LYS A 332 -19.87 10.71 -13.22
N GLN A 333 -20.32 11.32 -12.14
CA GLN A 333 -19.48 11.71 -11.01
C GLN A 333 -18.64 10.54 -10.49
N LYS A 334 -17.58 10.82 -9.78
CA LYS A 334 -16.66 9.87 -9.15
C LYS A 334 -16.70 10.05 -7.65
N LYS A 335 -16.38 9.02 -6.89
CA LYS A 335 -15.99 9.14 -5.49
C LYS A 335 -14.48 9.03 -5.39
N ILE A 336 -13.86 9.85 -4.53
CA ILE A 336 -12.42 9.84 -4.33
C ILE A 336 -12.14 9.53 -2.87
N ALA A 337 -11.41 8.45 -2.63
CA ALA A 337 -10.97 8.03 -1.30
C ALA A 337 -9.46 8.25 -1.14
N ILE A 338 -9.04 8.67 0.05
CA ILE A 338 -7.62 8.71 0.43
C ILE A 338 -7.20 7.29 0.82
N SER A 339 -6.03 6.88 0.39
CA SER A 339 -5.62 5.47 0.51
C SER A 339 -5.29 5.01 1.94
N ASP A 340 -5.00 5.94 2.85
CA ASP A 340 -4.60 5.64 4.21
C ASP A 340 -4.98 6.78 5.17
N PRO A 341 -5.48 6.50 6.39
CA PRO A 341 -5.83 7.53 7.36
C PRO A 341 -4.67 8.48 7.67
N PHE A 342 -3.44 7.99 7.80
CA PHE A 342 -2.30 8.86 8.09
C PHE A 342 -2.01 9.85 6.96
N LEU A 343 -2.21 9.48 5.70
CA LEU A 343 -2.08 10.43 4.59
C LEU A 343 -3.08 11.58 4.71
N HIS A 344 -4.31 11.27 5.13
CA HIS A 344 -5.31 12.31 5.41
C HIS A 344 -4.82 13.28 6.49
N HIS A 345 -4.32 12.77 7.62
CA HIS A 345 -3.84 13.60 8.72
C HIS A 345 -2.61 14.42 8.33
N ALA A 346 -1.69 13.81 7.59
CA ALA A 346 -0.50 14.49 7.10
C ALA A 346 -0.84 15.63 6.13
N LEU A 347 -1.84 15.44 5.27
CA LEU A 347 -2.37 16.48 4.40
C LEU A 347 -3.05 17.60 5.20
N LEU A 348 -3.85 17.29 6.22
CA LEU A 348 -4.47 18.29 7.11
C LEU A 348 -3.43 19.14 7.82
N LYS A 349 -2.42 18.51 8.43
CA LYS A 349 -1.33 19.24 9.07
C LYS A 349 -0.57 20.12 8.07
N TYR A 350 -0.24 19.60 6.92
CA TYR A 350 0.52 20.33 5.89
C TYR A 350 -0.27 21.51 5.28
N LEU A 351 -1.59 21.34 5.06
CA LEU A 351 -2.41 22.32 4.36
C LEU A 351 -3.15 23.29 5.29
N LYS A 352 -3.48 22.85 6.51
CA LYS A 352 -4.31 23.63 7.47
C LYS A 352 -3.53 24.02 8.73
N GLY A 353 -2.30 23.52 8.92
CA GLY A 353 -1.51 23.81 10.11
C GLY A 353 -2.04 23.16 11.41
N PHE A 354 -2.86 22.11 11.30
CA PHE A 354 -3.48 21.47 12.46
C PHE A 354 -2.44 20.92 13.44
N GLU A 355 -2.60 21.24 14.71
CA GLU A 355 -1.85 20.64 15.79
C GLU A 355 -2.41 19.25 16.15
N TRP A 356 -1.75 18.55 17.09
CA TRP A 356 -2.12 17.17 17.42
C TRP A 356 -3.58 17.04 17.90
N ASN A 357 -4.03 17.95 18.78
CA ASN A 357 -5.40 17.92 19.29
C ASN A 357 -6.42 18.26 18.19
N ASP A 358 -6.13 19.25 17.34
CA ASP A 358 -6.98 19.60 16.19
C ASP A 358 -7.17 18.41 15.27
N LEU A 359 -6.09 17.60 15.05
CA LEU A 359 -6.16 16.37 14.25
C LEU A 359 -7.08 15.34 14.90
N LEU A 360 -7.01 15.14 16.22
CA LEU A 360 -7.88 14.19 16.91
C LEU A 360 -9.35 14.63 16.83
N ASP A 361 -9.65 15.90 17.03
CA ASP A 361 -10.99 16.47 16.91
C ASP A 361 -11.53 16.33 15.49
N GLU A 362 -10.67 16.54 14.47
CA GLU A 362 -11.05 16.39 13.07
C GLU A 362 -11.30 14.92 12.69
N ILE A 363 -10.53 13.98 13.24
CA ILE A 363 -10.77 12.54 13.09
C ILE A 363 -12.16 12.19 13.60
N GLU A 364 -12.52 12.62 14.79
CA GLU A 364 -13.86 12.36 15.36
C GLU A 364 -14.96 13.01 14.52
N ARG A 365 -14.79 14.26 14.13
CA ARG A 365 -15.77 15.00 13.31
C ARG A 365 -16.02 14.37 11.95
N ARG A 366 -14.99 13.83 11.30
CA ARG A 366 -15.06 13.25 9.95
C ARG A 366 -15.02 11.72 9.95
N LYS A 367 -15.14 11.10 11.09
CA LYS A 367 -15.00 9.64 11.25
C LYS A 367 -15.80 8.81 10.25
N PRO A 368 -17.10 9.11 9.97
CA PRO A 368 -17.85 8.34 8.96
C PRO A 368 -17.21 8.37 7.57
N ALA A 369 -16.75 9.53 7.11
CA ALA A 369 -16.12 9.68 5.80
C ALA A 369 -14.72 9.05 5.75
N LEU A 370 -13.95 9.11 6.85
CA LEU A 370 -12.67 8.44 6.98
C LEU A 370 -12.83 6.92 6.92
N ILE A 371 -13.83 6.40 7.60
CA ILE A 371 -14.16 4.97 7.59
C ILE A 371 -14.59 4.51 6.19
N GLU A 372 -15.40 5.28 5.49
CA GLU A 372 -15.77 4.97 4.11
C GLU A 372 -14.52 4.89 3.22
N SER A 373 -13.65 5.89 3.33
CA SER A 373 -12.36 5.94 2.62
C SER A 373 -11.48 4.72 2.96
N LEU A 374 -11.44 4.35 4.23
CA LEU A 374 -10.71 3.20 4.74
C LEU A 374 -11.23 1.88 4.17
N VAL A 375 -12.55 1.66 4.18
CA VAL A 375 -13.17 0.46 3.62
C VAL A 375 -12.89 0.35 2.12
N ILE A 376 -13.03 1.47 1.38
CA ILE A 376 -12.68 1.52 -0.06
C ILE A 376 -11.23 1.08 -0.27
N SER A 377 -10.30 1.65 0.49
CA SER A 377 -8.86 1.37 0.33
C SER A 377 -8.52 -0.10 0.61
N HIS A 378 -9.20 -0.73 1.56
CA HIS A 378 -8.99 -2.14 1.91
C HIS A 378 -9.59 -3.08 0.86
N ILE A 379 -10.81 -2.81 0.39
CA ILE A 379 -11.44 -3.61 -0.67
C ILE A 379 -10.66 -3.51 -1.98
N ALA A 380 -10.14 -2.32 -2.31
CA ALA A 380 -9.27 -2.12 -3.48
C ALA A 380 -8.03 -3.02 -3.47
N GLN A 381 -7.56 -3.46 -2.31
CA GLN A 381 -6.39 -4.33 -2.18
C GLN A 381 -6.71 -5.83 -2.32
N VAL A 382 -7.98 -6.23 -2.37
CA VAL A 382 -8.39 -7.65 -2.39
C VAL A 382 -8.06 -8.35 -3.71
N GLU A 383 -8.43 -7.74 -4.84
CA GLU A 383 -8.26 -8.31 -6.18
C GLU A 383 -7.16 -7.61 -6.99
N GLU A 384 -6.39 -6.74 -6.35
CA GLU A 384 -5.38 -5.95 -7.04
C GLU A 384 -4.25 -6.83 -7.60
N LYS A 385 -3.97 -6.63 -8.89
CA LYS A 385 -2.91 -7.34 -9.61
C LYS A 385 -2.01 -6.34 -10.32
N PRO A 386 -0.68 -6.39 -10.10
CA PRO A 386 0.28 -5.41 -10.64
C PRO A 386 0.28 -5.28 -12.16
N HIS A 387 -0.05 -6.35 -12.88
CA HIS A 387 -0.06 -6.39 -14.35
C HIS A 387 -1.39 -5.94 -14.98
N ILE A 388 -2.47 -5.70 -14.20
CA ILE A 388 -3.74 -5.23 -14.73
C ILE A 388 -3.74 -3.71 -14.75
N LYS A 389 -3.87 -3.11 -15.94
CA LYS A 389 -3.95 -1.65 -16.12
C LYS A 389 -5.11 -1.02 -15.36
N GLU A 390 -6.22 -1.71 -15.34
CA GLU A 390 -7.51 -1.23 -14.84
C GLU A 390 -7.92 -2.02 -13.59
N TRP A 391 -7.12 -1.90 -12.52
CA TRP A 391 -7.39 -2.57 -11.25
C TRP A 391 -8.77 -2.21 -10.67
N TRP A 392 -9.32 -1.05 -11.03
CA TRP A 392 -10.65 -0.59 -10.60
C TRP A 392 -11.80 -1.29 -11.33
N THR A 393 -11.57 -2.17 -12.29
CA THR A 393 -12.64 -2.84 -13.06
C THR A 393 -13.55 -3.72 -12.21
N TYR A 394 -13.15 -4.04 -10.98
CA TYR A 394 -13.97 -4.81 -10.04
C TYR A 394 -14.56 -3.95 -8.91
N LEU A 395 -14.22 -2.65 -8.85
CA LEU A 395 -14.63 -1.77 -7.77
C LEU A 395 -15.22 -0.46 -8.32
N GLY A 396 -16.25 0.03 -7.68
CA GLY A 396 -16.89 1.30 -7.99
C GLY A 396 -17.98 1.61 -6.97
N TYR A 397 -18.85 2.52 -7.29
CA TYR A 397 -20.06 2.83 -6.50
C TYR A 397 -21.28 2.84 -7.41
N TYR A 398 -22.48 2.92 -6.85
CA TYR A 398 -23.72 3.01 -7.62
C TYR A 398 -24.51 4.24 -7.20
N TYR A 399 -25.02 4.97 -8.20
CA TYR A 399 -25.97 6.05 -7.97
C TYR A 399 -26.97 6.16 -9.13
N SER A 400 -28.24 6.05 -8.80
CA SER A 400 -29.35 6.26 -9.74
C SER A 400 -30.64 6.55 -8.97
N ASN A 401 -31.49 7.47 -9.49
CA ASN A 401 -32.79 7.80 -8.90
C ASN A 401 -32.72 8.08 -7.39
N ASN A 402 -31.78 8.91 -6.97
CA ASN A 402 -31.51 9.26 -5.56
C ASN A 402 -31.21 8.05 -4.63
N LYS A 403 -30.88 6.89 -5.20
CA LYS A 403 -30.40 5.73 -4.47
C LYS A 403 -28.89 5.61 -4.68
N GLU A 404 -28.16 5.56 -3.60
CA GLU A 404 -26.71 5.36 -3.60
C GLU A 404 -26.35 4.05 -2.90
N ILE A 405 -25.34 3.35 -3.41
CA ILE A 405 -24.62 2.29 -2.71
C ILE A 405 -23.17 2.74 -2.67
N ASP A 406 -22.60 2.86 -1.48
CA ASP A 406 -21.28 3.47 -1.25
C ASP A 406 -20.19 2.77 -2.01
N ILE A 407 -20.20 1.44 -1.99
CA ILE A 407 -19.21 0.61 -2.69
C ILE A 407 -19.95 -0.52 -3.42
N VAL A 408 -19.58 -0.75 -4.67
CA VAL A 408 -20.05 -1.90 -5.46
C VAL A 408 -18.83 -2.71 -5.89
N TYR A 409 -18.77 -3.93 -5.38
CA TYR A 409 -17.74 -4.91 -5.67
C TYR A 409 -18.25 -5.93 -6.69
N LYS A 410 -17.50 -6.14 -7.77
CA LYS A 410 -17.83 -7.11 -8.84
C LYS A 410 -16.87 -8.29 -8.80
N LYS A 411 -17.42 -9.49 -8.69
CA LYS A 411 -16.66 -10.74 -8.80
C LYS A 411 -17.47 -11.77 -9.59
N ASP A 412 -16.84 -12.48 -10.52
CA ASP A 412 -17.46 -13.52 -11.34
C ASP A 412 -18.79 -13.07 -11.97
N ASN A 413 -18.80 -11.86 -12.55
CA ASN A 413 -19.97 -11.18 -13.12
C ASN A 413 -21.14 -10.92 -12.16
N LYS A 414 -20.97 -11.11 -10.86
CA LYS A 414 -21.95 -10.78 -9.82
C LYS A 414 -21.54 -9.50 -9.11
N PHE A 415 -22.54 -8.68 -8.78
CA PHE A 415 -22.35 -7.46 -8.01
C PHE A 415 -22.77 -7.67 -6.56
N THR A 416 -21.98 -7.15 -5.63
CA THR A 416 -22.30 -7.03 -4.22
C THR A 416 -22.17 -5.57 -3.82
N GLY A 417 -23.25 -5.01 -3.27
CA GLY A 417 -23.23 -3.68 -2.66
C GLY A 417 -22.66 -3.75 -1.25
N ILE A 418 -22.02 -2.66 -0.84
CA ILE A 418 -21.57 -2.46 0.54
C ILE A 418 -21.99 -1.05 0.92
N GLU A 419 -22.88 -0.92 1.90
CA GLU A 419 -23.31 0.34 2.51
C GLU A 419 -22.62 0.52 3.85
N ILE A 420 -22.17 1.73 4.14
CA ILE A 420 -21.49 2.05 5.38
C ILE A 420 -22.41 2.94 6.22
N LYS A 421 -22.82 2.43 7.39
CA LYS A 421 -23.73 3.09 8.31
C LYS A 421 -23.07 3.17 9.68
N TYR A 422 -22.34 4.26 9.89
CA TYR A 422 -21.65 4.52 11.16
C TYR A 422 -22.58 5.29 12.12
N GLU A 423 -23.80 4.73 12.33
CA GLU A 423 -24.87 5.29 13.14
C GLU A 423 -25.31 4.28 14.20
N GLU A 424 -25.94 4.73 15.28
CA GLU A 424 -26.44 3.86 16.36
C GLU A 424 -27.61 3.00 15.94
N THR A 425 -28.47 3.50 15.04
CA THR A 425 -29.64 2.77 14.55
C THR A 425 -29.61 2.66 13.05
N ILE A 426 -29.54 1.41 12.54
CA ILE A 426 -29.43 1.15 11.13
C ILE A 426 -30.83 0.93 10.53
N LYS A 427 -31.19 1.77 9.57
CA LYS A 427 -32.34 1.55 8.71
C LYS A 427 -31.86 0.93 7.38
N THR A 428 -32.19 -0.34 7.15
CA THR A 428 -31.92 -0.98 5.86
C THR A 428 -32.97 -0.53 4.83
N ARG A 429 -32.52 -0.32 3.60
CA ARG A 429 -33.39 0.02 2.48
C ARG A 429 -33.26 -1.03 1.36
N ARG A 430 -34.30 -1.14 0.54
CA ARG A 430 -34.26 -2.03 -0.63
C ARG A 430 -33.26 -1.47 -1.68
N THR A 431 -32.27 -2.27 -2.00
CA THR A 431 -31.21 -1.96 -2.99
C THR A 431 -31.40 -2.79 -4.27
N PRO A 432 -30.89 -2.32 -5.43
CA PRO A 432 -31.03 -3.05 -6.71
C PRO A 432 -30.15 -4.30 -6.81
N ILE A 433 -29.22 -4.49 -5.89
CA ILE A 433 -28.32 -5.65 -5.82
C ILE A 433 -28.21 -6.13 -4.37
N LYS A 434 -27.76 -7.37 -4.17
CA LYS A 434 -27.45 -7.89 -2.84
C LYS A 434 -26.46 -6.96 -2.15
N THR A 435 -26.78 -6.47 -0.95
CA THR A 435 -26.01 -5.47 -0.24
C THR A 435 -25.73 -5.91 1.19
N ILE A 436 -24.49 -5.71 1.62
CA ILE A 436 -24.00 -5.90 2.99
C ILE A 436 -23.94 -4.52 3.63
N THR A 437 -24.48 -4.37 4.84
CA THR A 437 -24.41 -3.12 5.60
C THR A 437 -23.32 -3.23 6.65
N LEU A 438 -22.35 -2.34 6.57
CA LEU A 438 -21.29 -2.22 7.57
C LEU A 438 -21.71 -1.22 8.64
N SER A 439 -21.84 -1.72 9.87
CA SER A 439 -22.29 -0.98 11.04
C SER A 439 -21.11 -0.53 11.91
N LYS A 440 -21.38 0.35 12.88
CA LYS A 440 -20.43 0.62 13.97
C LYS A 440 -20.23 -0.66 14.81
N ASP A 441 -21.28 -1.19 15.43
CA ASP A 441 -21.21 -2.29 16.40
C ASP A 441 -22.28 -3.36 16.22
N GLN A 442 -23.33 -3.10 15.41
CA GLN A 442 -24.48 -3.98 15.30
C GLN A 442 -24.16 -5.22 14.46
N VAL A 443 -24.56 -6.40 14.96
CA VAL A 443 -24.53 -7.67 14.25
C VAL A 443 -25.94 -8.17 14.01
N GLU A 444 -26.32 -8.38 12.74
CA GLU A 444 -27.63 -8.96 12.38
C GLU A 444 -27.47 -9.73 11.06
N TYR A 445 -27.26 -11.04 11.16
CA TYR A 445 -26.90 -11.89 10.01
C TYR A 445 -28.02 -11.99 8.95
N GLU A 446 -29.26 -12.06 9.39
CA GLU A 446 -30.43 -12.14 8.48
C GLU A 446 -30.52 -10.91 7.56
N LYS A 447 -30.20 -9.74 8.07
CA LYS A 447 -30.15 -8.47 7.30
C LYS A 447 -28.77 -8.17 6.72
N GLN A 448 -27.80 -9.05 6.91
CA GLN A 448 -26.41 -8.84 6.50
C GLN A 448 -25.78 -7.55 7.04
N ILE A 449 -26.06 -7.25 8.31
CA ILE A 449 -25.45 -6.15 9.05
C ILE A 449 -24.30 -6.72 9.85
N ILE A 450 -23.11 -6.16 9.65
CA ILE A 450 -21.87 -6.61 10.32
C ILE A 450 -20.99 -5.41 10.74
N PRO A 451 -20.28 -5.49 11.86
CA PRO A 451 -19.37 -4.43 12.29
C PRO A 451 -18.22 -4.20 11.31
N ILE A 452 -17.93 -2.93 11.03
CA ILE A 452 -16.83 -2.50 10.15
C ILE A 452 -15.50 -3.06 10.63
N SER A 453 -15.25 -3.01 11.93
CA SER A 453 -14.01 -3.45 12.55
C SER A 453 -13.76 -4.95 12.29
N LEU A 454 -14.79 -5.79 12.48
CA LEU A 454 -14.70 -7.23 12.21
C LEU A 454 -14.55 -7.54 10.72
N PHE A 455 -15.27 -6.78 9.86
CA PHE A 455 -15.13 -6.90 8.42
C PHE A 455 -13.70 -6.63 7.97
N LEU A 456 -13.11 -5.53 8.39
CA LEU A 456 -11.74 -5.16 8.03
C LEU A 456 -10.69 -6.11 8.62
N ALA A 457 -10.90 -6.62 9.84
CA ALA A 457 -10.01 -7.56 10.51
C ALA A 457 -9.93 -8.92 9.79
N GLY A 458 -11.02 -9.36 9.16
CA GLY A 458 -11.06 -10.64 8.45
C GLY A 458 -10.86 -10.54 6.94
N LEU A 459 -10.82 -9.34 6.37
CA LEU A 459 -10.78 -9.17 4.93
C LEU A 459 -9.52 -9.78 4.30
N LYS A 460 -9.71 -10.52 3.19
CA LYS A 460 -8.61 -11.07 2.40
C LYS A 460 -7.82 -9.93 1.73
N LYS A 461 -6.50 -10.10 1.63
CA LYS A 461 -5.62 -9.24 0.85
C LYS A 461 -5.10 -10.02 -0.37
N SER A 462 -4.87 -9.36 -1.49
CA SER A 462 -4.25 -9.98 -2.66
C SER A 462 -2.89 -10.60 -2.31
N GLU A 463 -2.57 -11.75 -2.89
CA GLU A 463 -1.27 -12.41 -2.70
C GLU A 463 -0.10 -11.58 -3.22
N LYS A 464 -0.37 -10.67 -4.13
CA LYS A 464 0.61 -9.73 -4.72
C LYS A 464 0.85 -8.48 -3.87
N ASN A 465 0.09 -8.28 -2.81
CA ASN A 465 0.30 -7.23 -1.81
C ASN A 465 1.08 -7.81 -0.61
N ILE A 466 2.29 -7.31 -0.37
CA ILE A 466 3.21 -7.70 0.71
C ILE A 466 3.29 -6.64 1.79
#